data_3e1233f744bfb1b80b69beb60537cb7c
#
_entry.id   3e1233f744bfb1b80b69beb60537cb7c
#
_cell.length_a   1.000
_cell.length_b   1.000
_cell.length_c   1.000
_cell.angle_alpha   90.00
_cell.angle_beta   90.00
_cell.angle_gamma   90.00
#
_symmetry.space_group_name_H-M   'P 1'
#
loop_
_entity.id
_entity.type
_entity.pdbx_description
1 polymer ?
#
loop_
_entity_poly.entity_id
_entity_poly.type
_entity_poly.pdbx_seq_one_letter_code
_entity_poly.pdbx_strand_id
1 'polypeptide(L)'
;MKKGAIISECGLYRYSLTRVWDDVLPMCIFVMLNPSTADADIDDPTIRRCINFAKREGCGSLMVVNLFAYRATSPADMKAAVDPIGSGNPTTLEETFEYAREHDYRVIAGWGAHGTFQTADIFVAELAKKH
;
A
#
# COMPACT_ATOMS: atom_id res chain seq x y z
N MET A 1 -15.75 9.56 -7.44
CA MET A 1 -14.70 8.58 -7.05
C MET A 1 -15.08 7.93 -5.72
N LYS A 2 -14.99 6.61 -5.64
CA LYS A 2 -15.20 5.88 -4.39
C LYS A 2 -13.87 5.77 -3.65
N LYS A 3 -13.84 6.12 -2.37
CA LYS A 3 -12.63 6.17 -1.55
C LYS A 3 -12.77 5.31 -0.29
N GLY A 4 -11.71 4.64 0.11
CA GLY A 4 -11.69 3.82 1.32
C GLY A 4 -10.29 3.65 1.89
N ALA A 5 -10.22 3.29 3.15
CA ALA A 5 -8.97 2.92 3.81
C ALA A 5 -9.27 2.02 5.01
N ILE A 6 -8.33 1.13 5.34
CA ILE A 6 -8.40 0.33 6.55
C ILE A 6 -7.31 0.85 7.50
N ILE A 7 -7.74 1.47 8.57
CA ILE A 7 -6.89 2.12 9.57
C ILE A 7 -7.16 1.45 10.92
N SER A 8 -6.11 1.23 11.72
CA SER A 8 -6.25 0.65 13.06
C SER A 8 -7.10 1.54 13.97
N GLU A 9 -7.70 0.96 15.02
CA GLU A 9 -8.51 1.72 15.98
C GLU A 9 -7.73 2.88 16.62
N CYS A 10 -6.45 2.67 16.91
CA CYS A 10 -5.61 3.72 17.49
C CYS A 10 -5.24 4.82 16.49
N GLY A 11 -5.51 4.64 15.19
CA GLY A 11 -5.18 5.60 14.15
C GLY A 11 -3.73 5.64 13.72
N LEU A 12 -2.85 4.84 14.34
CA LEU A 12 -1.41 4.87 14.08
C LEU A 12 -1.01 4.09 12.82
N TYR A 13 -1.84 3.14 12.39
CA TYR A 13 -1.51 2.25 11.27
C TYR A 13 -2.57 2.35 10.19
N ARG A 14 -2.10 2.40 8.94
CA ARG A 14 -2.97 2.26 7.77
C ARG A 14 -2.54 1.01 7.01
N TYR A 15 -3.40 0.00 6.98
CA TYR A 15 -3.10 -1.29 6.35
C TYR A 15 -3.34 -1.26 4.85
N SER A 16 -4.39 -0.55 4.41
CA SER A 16 -4.67 -0.40 2.98
C SER A 16 -5.41 0.90 2.71
N LEU A 17 -5.34 1.35 1.45
CA LEU A 17 -6.08 2.50 0.94
C LEU A 17 -6.54 2.16 -0.46
N THR A 18 -7.80 2.50 -0.78
CA THR A 18 -8.37 2.25 -2.09
C THR A 18 -8.98 3.52 -2.67
N ARG A 19 -8.91 3.60 -4.01
CA ARG A 19 -9.56 4.67 -4.81
C ARG A 19 -10.11 4.01 -6.06
N VAL A 20 -11.38 4.24 -6.36
CA VAL A 20 -12.06 3.64 -7.52
C VAL A 20 -12.75 4.75 -8.31
N TRP A 21 -12.42 4.89 -9.59
CA TRP A 21 -13.04 5.86 -10.50
C TRP A 21 -13.71 5.19 -11.68
N ASP A 22 -13.35 3.96 -12.00
CA ASP A 22 -13.99 3.15 -13.03
C ASP A 22 -13.84 1.68 -12.67
N ASP A 23 -14.90 1.05 -12.16
CA ASP A 23 -14.85 -0.31 -11.64
C ASP A 23 -14.85 -1.38 -12.75
N VAL A 24 -15.01 -1.00 -14.00
CA VAL A 24 -14.91 -1.92 -15.15
C VAL A 24 -13.47 -2.20 -15.52
N LEU A 25 -12.59 -1.21 -15.37
CA LEU A 25 -11.16 -1.34 -15.69
C LEU A 25 -10.39 -2.04 -14.56
N PRO A 26 -9.24 -2.65 -14.87
CA PRO A 26 -8.48 -3.36 -13.84
C PRO A 26 -7.93 -2.44 -12.76
N MET A 27 -7.59 -3.04 -11.62
CA MET A 27 -6.95 -2.36 -10.49
C MET A 27 -5.44 -2.38 -10.64
N CYS A 28 -4.78 -1.32 -10.19
CA CYS A 28 -3.34 -1.24 -10.04
C CYS A 28 -3.00 -1.26 -8.55
N ILE A 29 -2.12 -2.16 -8.12
CA ILE A 29 -1.76 -2.32 -6.72
C ILE A 29 -0.35 -1.78 -6.50
N PHE A 30 -0.19 -0.93 -5.50
CA PHE A 30 1.10 -0.34 -5.14
C PHE A 30 1.53 -0.86 -3.77
N VAL A 31 2.77 -1.33 -3.67
CA VAL A 31 3.42 -1.61 -2.39
C VAL A 31 4.43 -0.50 -2.15
N MET A 32 4.12 0.38 -1.21
CA MET A 32 4.93 1.56 -0.88
C MET A 32 5.72 1.31 0.40
N LEU A 33 6.48 2.29 0.86
CA LEU A 33 7.30 2.15 2.07
C LEU A 33 6.42 2.19 3.33
N ASN A 34 5.74 3.31 3.54
CA ASN A 34 4.85 3.51 4.68
C ASN A 34 3.80 4.57 4.36
N PRO A 35 2.64 4.56 5.05
CA PRO A 35 1.63 5.56 4.82
C PRO A 35 1.99 6.90 5.46
N SER A 36 1.50 8.00 4.87
CA SER A 36 1.63 9.34 5.40
C SER A 36 0.25 9.84 5.86
N THR A 37 -0.23 10.95 5.29
CA THR A 37 -1.42 11.66 5.79
C THR A 37 -2.72 11.25 5.11
N ALA A 38 -2.68 10.60 3.94
CA ALA A 38 -3.91 10.16 3.27
C ALA A 38 -4.68 9.15 4.11
N ASP A 39 -6.00 9.25 4.06
CA ASP A 39 -6.92 8.36 4.78
C ASP A 39 -8.07 7.92 3.87
N ALA A 40 -9.20 7.51 4.45
CA ALA A 40 -10.34 7.06 3.69
C ALA A 40 -10.91 8.14 2.76
N ASP A 41 -10.77 9.42 3.11
CA ASP A 41 -11.40 10.53 2.39
C ASP A 41 -10.40 11.49 1.76
N ILE A 42 -9.22 11.65 2.35
CA ILE A 42 -8.24 12.69 1.99
C ILE A 42 -7.05 12.06 1.27
N ASP A 43 -6.66 12.66 0.14
CA ASP A 43 -5.46 12.27 -0.59
C ASP A 43 -4.26 13.12 -0.14
N ASP A 44 -3.08 12.52 -0.18
CA ASP A 44 -1.81 13.25 -0.05
C ASP A 44 -1.09 13.27 -1.41
N PRO A 45 0.05 13.98 -1.54
CA PRO A 45 0.76 14.07 -2.82
C PRO A 45 1.16 12.70 -3.40
N THR A 46 1.54 11.75 -2.56
CA THR A 46 1.91 10.41 -3.01
C THR A 46 0.72 9.67 -3.62
N ILE A 47 -0.43 9.73 -2.95
CA ILE A 47 -1.65 9.07 -3.45
C ILE A 47 -2.10 9.72 -4.75
N ARG A 48 -2.03 11.05 -4.87
CA ARG A 48 -2.37 11.73 -6.13
C ARG A 48 -1.47 11.26 -7.27
N ARG A 49 -0.17 11.08 -7.04
CA ARG A 49 0.74 10.54 -8.07
C ARG A 49 0.39 9.11 -8.43
N CYS A 50 0.03 8.27 -7.46
CA CYS A 50 -0.40 6.90 -7.73
C CYS A 50 -1.68 6.86 -8.57
N ILE A 51 -2.66 7.71 -8.27
CA ILE A 51 -3.89 7.81 -9.04
C ILE A 51 -3.58 8.20 -10.50
N ASN A 52 -2.76 9.23 -10.70
CA ASN A 52 -2.40 9.68 -12.04
C ASN A 52 -1.65 8.60 -12.83
N PHE A 53 -0.74 7.88 -12.17
CA PHE A 53 -0.03 6.76 -12.79
C PHE A 53 -1.02 5.66 -13.20
N ALA A 54 -1.90 5.26 -12.31
CA ALA A 54 -2.87 4.20 -12.59
C ALA A 54 -3.80 4.57 -13.75
N LYS A 55 -4.27 5.82 -13.79
CA LYS A 55 -5.10 6.31 -14.91
C LYS A 55 -4.35 6.26 -16.24
N ARG A 56 -3.09 6.68 -16.24
CA ARG A 56 -2.26 6.66 -17.44
C ARG A 56 -2.04 5.23 -17.95
N GLU A 57 -1.95 4.26 -17.04
CA GLU A 57 -1.75 2.85 -17.37
C GLU A 57 -3.05 2.10 -17.70
N GLY A 58 -4.16 2.82 -17.83
CA GLY A 58 -5.43 2.21 -18.21
C GLY A 58 -6.17 1.51 -17.08
N CYS A 59 -5.80 1.77 -15.82
CA CYS A 59 -6.48 1.20 -14.67
C CYS A 59 -7.66 2.07 -14.23
N GLY A 60 -8.67 1.44 -13.62
CA GLY A 60 -9.88 2.13 -13.12
C GLY A 60 -9.91 2.25 -11.61
N SER A 61 -8.92 1.71 -10.93
CA SER A 61 -8.83 1.76 -9.48
C SER A 61 -7.40 1.51 -9.03
N LEU A 62 -7.14 1.82 -7.76
CA LEU A 62 -5.88 1.45 -7.14
C LEU A 62 -6.11 0.95 -5.71
N MET A 63 -5.18 0.14 -5.25
CA MET A 63 -5.01 -0.22 -3.85
C MET A 63 -3.57 0.07 -3.47
N VAL A 64 -3.36 0.68 -2.32
CA VAL A 64 -2.04 0.95 -1.78
C VAL A 64 -1.89 0.19 -0.47
N VAL A 65 -0.87 -0.65 -0.41
CA VAL A 65 -0.41 -1.31 0.81
C VAL A 65 1.03 -0.91 1.06
N ASN A 66 1.59 -1.22 2.20
CA ASN A 66 2.92 -0.73 2.58
C ASN A 66 3.75 -1.83 3.23
N LEU A 67 5.07 -1.74 3.09
CA LEU A 67 6.00 -2.59 3.84
C LEU A 67 5.81 -2.39 5.34
N PHE A 68 5.63 -1.13 5.75
CA PHE A 68 5.40 -0.74 7.14
C PHE A 68 4.07 0.00 7.21
N ALA A 69 3.18 -0.42 8.11
CA ALA A 69 1.85 0.18 8.20
C ALA A 69 1.82 1.44 9.09
N TYR A 70 2.87 1.72 9.85
CA TYR A 70 2.94 2.89 10.72
C TYR A 70 2.89 4.19 9.91
N ARG A 71 1.96 5.08 10.28
CA ARG A 71 1.75 6.35 9.57
C ARG A 71 2.80 7.37 10.00
N ALA A 72 3.64 7.79 9.06
CA ALA A 72 4.67 8.79 9.30
C ALA A 72 4.97 9.55 8.02
N THR A 73 5.35 10.83 8.13
CA THR A 73 5.67 11.67 6.99
C THR A 73 7.10 11.49 6.50
N SER A 74 7.97 10.92 7.32
CA SER A 74 9.37 10.66 6.94
C SER A 74 9.77 9.23 7.25
N PRO A 75 10.72 8.64 6.48
CA PRO A 75 11.26 7.32 6.79
C PRO A 75 11.91 7.24 8.18
N ALA A 76 12.55 8.32 8.63
CA ALA A 76 13.18 8.37 9.95
C ALA A 76 12.15 8.18 11.08
N ASP A 77 11.01 8.87 10.99
CA ASP A 77 9.95 8.75 11.98
C ASP A 77 9.35 7.35 11.99
N MET A 78 9.16 6.75 10.82
CA MET A 78 8.67 5.38 10.69
C MET A 78 9.64 4.40 11.36
N LYS A 79 10.93 4.53 11.08
CA LYS A 79 11.96 3.64 11.64
C LYS A 79 12.09 3.78 13.16
N ALA A 80 11.77 4.95 13.71
CA ALA A 80 11.82 5.20 15.15
C ALA A 80 10.60 4.64 15.91
N ALA A 81 9.55 4.21 15.22
CA ALA A 81 8.38 3.63 15.87
C ALA A 81 8.73 2.33 16.61
N VAL A 82 8.03 2.05 17.69
CA VAL A 82 8.22 0.82 18.46
C VAL A 82 7.90 -0.39 17.60
N ASP A 83 6.81 -0.33 16.85
CA ASP A 83 6.42 -1.38 15.90
C ASP A 83 6.04 -0.74 14.57
N PRO A 84 7.01 -0.55 13.65
CA PRO A 84 6.72 0.09 12.38
C PRO A 84 5.90 -0.78 11.42
N ILE A 85 5.99 -2.10 11.53
CA ILE A 85 5.28 -3.03 10.63
C ILE A 85 3.78 -3.01 10.90
N GLY A 86 3.40 -3.11 12.17
CA GLY A 86 2.00 -3.26 12.57
C GLY A 86 1.56 -4.73 12.56
N SER A 87 0.81 -5.14 13.60
CA SER A 87 0.45 -6.54 13.80
C SER A 87 -0.40 -7.14 12.67
N GLY A 88 -1.25 -6.35 12.03
CA GLY A 88 -2.10 -6.83 10.93
C GLY A 88 -1.47 -6.74 9.55
N ASN A 89 -0.29 -6.13 9.43
CA ASN A 89 0.27 -5.84 8.11
C ASN A 89 0.76 -7.07 7.35
N PRO A 90 1.44 -8.05 7.95
CA PRO A 90 1.83 -9.25 7.21
C PRO A 90 0.64 -9.99 6.59
N THR A 91 -0.47 -10.11 7.31
CA THR A 91 -1.69 -10.73 6.80
C THR A 91 -2.28 -9.91 5.64
N THR A 92 -2.32 -8.58 5.79
CA THR A 92 -2.80 -7.70 4.71
C THR A 92 -1.97 -7.87 3.44
N LEU A 93 -0.65 -7.90 3.57
CA LEU A 93 0.23 -8.10 2.40
C LEU A 93 -0.01 -9.45 1.74
N GLU A 94 -0.13 -10.52 2.51
CA GLU A 94 -0.40 -11.85 1.96
C GLU A 94 -1.74 -11.88 1.22
N GLU A 95 -2.80 -11.38 1.83
CA GLU A 95 -4.13 -11.32 1.20
C GLU A 95 -4.12 -10.47 -0.06
N THR A 96 -3.36 -9.38 -0.06
CA THR A 96 -3.24 -8.50 -1.23
C THR A 96 -2.59 -9.22 -2.42
N PHE A 97 -1.51 -9.97 -2.18
CA PHE A 97 -0.87 -10.72 -3.26
C PHE A 97 -1.76 -11.87 -3.77
N GLU A 98 -2.49 -12.55 -2.90
CA GLU A 98 -3.47 -13.55 -3.31
C GLU A 98 -4.55 -12.93 -4.20
N TYR A 99 -5.07 -11.78 -3.80
CA TYR A 99 -6.10 -11.05 -4.55
C TYR A 99 -5.57 -10.61 -5.91
N ALA A 100 -4.34 -10.10 -5.97
CA ALA A 100 -3.70 -9.69 -7.21
C ALA A 100 -3.56 -10.88 -8.17
N ARG A 101 -3.14 -12.04 -7.68
CA ARG A 101 -2.99 -13.24 -8.48
C ARG A 101 -4.34 -13.73 -9.01
N GLU A 102 -5.36 -13.78 -8.17
CA GLU A 102 -6.69 -14.24 -8.56
C GLU A 102 -7.31 -13.40 -9.66
N HIS A 103 -7.03 -12.10 -9.69
CA HIS A 103 -7.59 -11.15 -10.66
C HIS A 103 -6.61 -10.78 -11.77
N ASP A 104 -5.38 -11.28 -11.72
CA ASP A 104 -4.31 -10.91 -12.65
C ASP A 104 -4.03 -9.40 -12.66
N TYR A 105 -4.05 -8.78 -11.48
CA TYR A 105 -3.73 -7.37 -11.33
C TYR A 105 -2.24 -7.15 -11.17
N ARG A 106 -1.73 -6.03 -11.72
CA ARG A 106 -0.32 -5.64 -11.57
C ARG A 106 -0.04 -5.16 -10.16
N VAL A 107 1.13 -5.57 -9.65
CA VAL A 107 1.65 -5.09 -8.36
C VAL A 107 2.93 -4.31 -8.63
N ILE A 108 2.98 -3.07 -8.18
CA ILE A 108 4.09 -2.16 -8.41
C ILE A 108 4.84 -1.96 -7.09
N ALA A 109 6.14 -2.24 -7.12
CA ALA A 109 7.04 -2.03 -5.98
C ALA A 109 7.50 -0.57 -5.98
N GLY A 110 6.99 0.22 -5.04
CA GLY A 110 7.28 1.66 -4.95
C GLY A 110 7.91 2.08 -3.63
N TRP A 111 8.58 1.17 -2.91
CA TRP A 111 9.09 1.45 -1.57
C TRP A 111 10.43 2.17 -1.51
N GLY A 112 11.18 2.22 -2.60
CA GLY A 112 12.47 2.92 -2.62
C GLY A 112 13.56 2.22 -1.81
N ALA A 113 14.66 2.95 -1.53
CA ALA A 113 15.85 2.39 -0.89
C ALA A 113 15.63 1.99 0.58
N HIS A 114 14.70 2.65 1.29
CA HIS A 114 14.43 2.34 2.70
C HIS A 114 13.70 1.02 2.90
N GLY A 115 13.25 0.35 1.84
CA GLY A 115 12.57 -0.94 1.92
C GLY A 115 13.44 -2.06 2.48
N THR A 116 14.76 -1.89 2.54
CA THR A 116 15.66 -2.86 3.15
C THR A 116 15.58 -2.88 4.68
N PHE A 117 14.98 -1.86 5.30
CA PHE A 117 14.82 -1.79 6.74
C PHE A 117 14.08 -3.03 7.27
N GLN A 118 14.64 -3.70 8.28
CA GLN A 118 14.09 -4.94 8.86
C GLN A 118 13.82 -6.04 7.81
N THR A 119 14.53 -6.03 6.68
CA THR A 119 14.36 -6.99 5.59
C THR A 119 12.94 -7.08 5.02
N ALA A 120 12.15 -6.00 5.12
CA ALA A 120 10.75 -6.00 4.69
C ALA A 120 10.60 -6.27 3.18
N ASP A 121 11.53 -5.76 2.36
CA ASP A 121 11.55 -6.03 0.92
C ASP A 121 11.72 -7.51 0.60
N ILE A 122 12.51 -8.24 1.41
CA ILE A 122 12.70 -9.69 1.24
C ILE A 122 11.40 -10.43 1.55
N PHE A 123 10.71 -10.03 2.62
CA PHE A 123 9.41 -10.64 2.97
C PHE A 123 8.42 -10.50 1.82
N VAL A 124 8.30 -9.32 1.22
CA VAL A 124 7.39 -9.07 0.10
C VAL A 124 7.82 -9.85 -1.15
N ALA A 125 9.13 -9.92 -1.42
CA ALA A 125 9.62 -10.71 -2.55
C ALA A 125 9.26 -12.19 -2.42
N GLU A 126 9.31 -12.76 -1.21
CA GLU A 126 8.89 -14.14 -0.96
C GLU A 126 7.38 -14.31 -1.18
N LEU A 127 6.55 -13.35 -0.73
CA LEU A 127 5.11 -13.38 -1.00
C LEU A 127 4.82 -13.34 -2.50
N ALA A 128 5.53 -12.51 -3.26
CA ALA A 128 5.35 -12.40 -4.70
C ALA A 128 5.68 -13.70 -5.42
N LYS A 129 6.69 -14.43 -4.97
CA LYS A 129 7.04 -15.75 -5.52
C LYS A 129 6.00 -16.81 -5.20
N LYS A 130 5.40 -16.73 -4.02
CA LYS A 130 4.39 -17.71 -3.56
C LYS A 130 3.06 -17.53 -4.30
N HIS A 131 2.72 -16.32 -4.61
CA HIS A 131 1.47 -15.94 -5.24
C HIS A 131 1.70 -15.29 -6.60
#